data_7069e5b7fde4c7edb15d090cdbd64ca3
#
_entry.id   7069e5b7fde4c7edb15d090cdbd64ca3
#
_cell.length_a   1.000
_cell.length_b   1.000
_cell.length_c   1.000
_cell.angle_alpha   90.00
_cell.angle_beta   90.00
_cell.angle_gamma   90.00
#
_symmetry.space_group_name_H-M   'P 1'
#
loop_
_entity.id
_entity.type
_entity.pdbx_description
1 polymer ?
#
loop_
_entity_poly.entity_id
_entity_poly.type
_entity_poly.pdbx_seq_one_letter_code
_entity_poly.pdbx_strand_id
1 'polypeptide(L)'
;MRKFYSLVLLIIAVASSLTVSAQGLKGFKLKNGLSVYIWEDSTKNDVFGLVGVKVGAVNDPEDLTGLAHYLEHMMFKGTQSISSLNWEKEKPLYEQIITKYDEMANEPDPVKKEAISLEINKLTVEAAQYTAPNEFAGLTENMGGKMLNAMTGYDETMYFSSFPPSQLYKWLDLNSERFINPVFRAFQPELETVYEEFNRSQDMQGSLQQDFMLKHIFPGHPYSRSVLGLQEHLKNPRLGGLVDFYNNWYVPENMVLILVGNVKLKEAMGLINDRFGRLEAQKSPERKSYPEMEIKGRTEYSAKMGDFPTLRLAFKGVPTGHTDELALTICVNMLSNRNRTGLLDKLSLSGDVLGADAGLINFKEQGRILILGIPYYDVNQRRFESIKSL
;
A
#
# COMPACT_ATOMS: atom_id res chain seq x y z
N MET A 1 -26.21 1.65 50.01
CA MET A 1 -26.83 1.50 48.68
C MET A 1 -27.00 2.83 47.93
N ARG A 2 -27.62 3.88 48.49
CA ARG A 2 -27.80 5.18 47.78
C ARG A 2 -26.50 5.83 47.27
N LYS A 3 -25.39 5.80 48.01
CA LYS A 3 -24.09 6.36 47.59
C LYS A 3 -23.41 5.56 46.45
N PHE A 4 -23.68 4.26 46.36
CA PHE A 4 -23.14 3.41 45.27
C PHE A 4 -23.84 3.70 43.94
N TYR A 5 -25.18 3.88 43.97
CA TYR A 5 -25.93 4.27 42.76
C TYR A 5 -25.60 5.67 42.28
N SER A 6 -25.27 6.60 43.17
CA SER A 6 -24.82 7.95 42.77
C SER A 6 -23.45 7.94 42.11
N LEU A 7 -22.53 7.04 42.52
CA LEU A 7 -21.21 6.90 41.90
C LEU A 7 -21.31 6.23 40.54
N VAL A 8 -22.16 5.21 40.39
CA VAL A 8 -22.41 4.54 39.10
C VAL A 8 -23.10 5.47 38.11
N LEU A 9 -24.08 6.30 38.56
CA LEU A 9 -24.70 7.32 37.71
C LEU A 9 -23.72 8.43 37.30
N LEU A 10 -22.79 8.82 38.16
CA LEU A 10 -21.76 9.79 37.83
C LEU A 10 -20.76 9.23 36.81
N ILE A 11 -20.38 7.94 36.91
CA ILE A 11 -19.50 7.27 35.94
C ILE A 11 -20.22 7.12 34.60
N ILE A 12 -21.50 6.79 34.57
CA ILE A 12 -22.32 6.72 33.35
C ILE A 12 -22.48 8.10 32.72
N ALA A 13 -22.69 9.16 33.51
CA ALA A 13 -22.81 10.53 33.03
C ALA A 13 -21.47 11.08 32.48
N VAL A 14 -20.34 10.67 33.06
CA VAL A 14 -18.99 11.01 32.53
C VAL A 14 -18.65 10.19 31.28
N ALA A 15 -19.07 8.92 31.21
CA ALA A 15 -18.90 8.09 30.02
C ALA A 15 -19.75 8.55 28.81
N SER A 16 -20.93 9.13 29.07
CA SER A 16 -21.81 9.67 28.03
C SER A 16 -21.39 11.07 27.50
N SER A 17 -20.42 11.74 28.15
CA SER A 17 -19.90 13.04 27.72
C SER A 17 -18.59 12.95 26.96
N LEU A 18 -18.01 11.74 26.79
CA LEU A 18 -16.89 11.49 25.90
C LEU A 18 -17.41 11.16 24.48
N THR A 19 -18.19 12.04 23.90
CA THR A 19 -18.19 12.16 22.45
C THR A 19 -16.81 12.71 22.09
N VAL A 20 -15.88 11.82 21.75
CA VAL A 20 -14.68 12.20 20.99
C VAL A 20 -15.22 12.66 19.64
N SER A 21 -15.69 13.90 19.60
CA SER A 21 -15.82 14.62 18.35
C SER A 21 -14.40 14.70 17.79
N ALA A 22 -14.16 14.12 16.63
CA ALA A 22 -12.96 14.39 15.86
C ALA A 22 -13.03 15.86 15.42
N GLN A 23 -12.80 16.77 16.38
CA GLN A 23 -12.78 18.20 16.14
C GLN A 23 -11.68 18.47 15.11
N GLY A 24 -12.11 18.86 13.92
CA GLY A 24 -11.20 19.23 12.84
C GLY A 24 -11.31 18.42 11.57
N LEU A 25 -11.72 17.15 11.60
CA LEU A 25 -11.87 16.35 10.37
C LEU A 25 -13.17 16.73 9.63
N LYS A 26 -13.04 17.17 8.39
CA LYS A 26 -14.14 17.46 7.48
C LYS A 26 -14.09 16.53 6.29
N GLY A 27 -15.18 15.83 6.01
CA GLY A 27 -15.31 14.96 4.84
C GLY A 27 -16.41 15.43 3.91
N PHE A 28 -16.18 15.34 2.60
CA PHE A 28 -17.17 15.57 1.56
C PHE A 28 -16.84 14.74 0.32
N LYS A 29 -17.80 14.71 -0.62
CA LYS A 29 -17.64 13.96 -1.87
C LYS A 29 -17.83 14.90 -3.04
N LEU A 30 -16.95 14.83 -4.05
CA LEU A 30 -17.09 15.56 -5.30
C LEU A 30 -18.19 14.92 -6.16
N LYS A 31 -18.68 15.67 -7.16
CA LYS A 31 -19.70 15.19 -8.09
C LYS A 31 -19.27 13.95 -8.88
N ASN A 32 -17.99 13.81 -9.17
CA ASN A 32 -17.41 12.65 -9.86
C ASN A 32 -17.22 11.41 -8.95
N GLY A 33 -17.52 11.52 -7.66
CA GLY A 33 -17.42 10.41 -6.74
C GLY A 33 -16.19 10.37 -5.85
N LEU A 34 -15.20 11.26 -6.07
CA LEU A 34 -13.99 11.33 -5.23
C LEU A 34 -14.35 11.73 -3.79
N SER A 35 -13.88 10.94 -2.83
CA SER A 35 -14.01 11.27 -1.41
C SER A 35 -12.87 12.20 -0.99
N VAL A 36 -13.18 13.25 -0.23
CA VAL A 36 -12.19 14.23 0.25
C VAL A 36 -12.27 14.34 1.77
N TYR A 37 -11.15 14.31 2.44
CA TYR A 37 -11.02 14.52 3.88
C TYR A 37 -9.99 15.59 4.15
N ILE A 38 -10.33 16.57 4.99
CA ILE A 38 -9.44 17.66 5.38
C ILE A 38 -9.41 17.74 6.90
N TRP A 39 -8.19 17.75 7.45
CA TRP A 39 -7.96 18.06 8.86
C TRP A 39 -7.16 19.35 8.96
N GLU A 40 -7.83 20.40 9.41
CA GLU A 40 -7.24 21.70 9.61
C GLU A 40 -6.42 21.73 10.92
N ASP A 41 -5.13 22.01 10.80
CA ASP A 41 -4.23 22.23 11.94
C ASP A 41 -3.30 23.43 11.65
N SER A 42 -3.74 24.62 12.06
CA SER A 42 -2.98 25.87 11.84
C SER A 42 -1.69 25.96 12.67
N THR A 43 -1.42 25.01 13.57
CA THR A 43 -0.18 24.95 14.34
C THR A 43 0.97 24.35 13.52
N LYS A 44 0.67 23.71 12.40
CA LYS A 44 1.65 23.14 11.49
C LYS A 44 2.17 24.16 10.49
N ASN A 45 3.41 23.97 10.08
CA ASN A 45 4.04 24.80 9.05
C ASN A 45 3.79 24.29 7.64
N ASP A 46 3.45 23.01 7.51
CA ASP A 46 3.27 22.30 6.25
C ASP A 46 1.86 21.70 6.14
N VAL A 47 1.51 21.32 4.92
CA VAL A 47 0.35 20.49 4.60
C VAL A 47 0.87 19.13 4.15
N PHE A 48 0.35 18.05 4.74
CA PHE A 48 0.52 16.70 4.23
C PHE A 48 -0.65 16.40 3.30
N GLY A 49 -0.34 16.06 2.05
CA GLY A 49 -1.30 15.68 1.04
C GLY A 49 -1.13 14.22 0.64
N LEU A 50 -2.25 13.49 0.56
CA LEU A 50 -2.28 12.10 0.16
C LEU A 50 -3.42 11.87 -0.82
N VAL A 51 -3.13 11.16 -1.92
CA VAL A 51 -4.12 10.56 -2.80
C VAL A 51 -4.04 9.06 -2.63
N GLY A 52 -5.11 8.46 -2.09
CA GLY A 52 -5.23 7.02 -1.94
C GLY A 52 -6.16 6.43 -2.98
N VAL A 53 -5.81 5.26 -3.49
CA VAL A 53 -6.65 4.45 -4.35
C VAL A 53 -6.96 3.15 -3.62
N LYS A 54 -8.22 2.76 -3.55
CA LYS A 54 -8.66 1.53 -2.86
C LYS A 54 -8.40 0.31 -3.75
N VAL A 55 -7.15 0.12 -4.16
CA VAL A 55 -6.69 -0.98 -5.00
C VAL A 55 -5.27 -1.32 -4.60
N GLY A 56 -4.94 -2.59 -4.53
CA GLY A 56 -3.63 -3.10 -4.18
C GLY A 56 -3.42 -4.51 -4.71
N ALA A 57 -2.46 -5.23 -4.18
CA ALA A 57 -2.05 -6.54 -4.67
C ALA A 57 -3.17 -7.61 -4.67
N VAL A 58 -4.23 -7.43 -3.87
CA VAL A 58 -5.41 -8.31 -3.88
C VAL A 58 -6.17 -8.23 -5.21
N ASN A 59 -6.04 -7.12 -5.91
CA ASN A 59 -6.74 -6.85 -7.17
C ASN A 59 -5.90 -7.22 -8.40
N ASP A 60 -4.64 -7.63 -8.22
CA ASP A 60 -3.80 -8.09 -9.33
C ASP A 60 -4.46 -9.25 -10.07
N PRO A 61 -4.42 -9.26 -11.42
CA PRO A 61 -4.79 -10.44 -12.19
C PRO A 61 -3.95 -11.64 -11.77
N GLU A 62 -4.53 -12.84 -11.84
CA GLU A 62 -3.86 -14.07 -11.37
C GLU A 62 -2.57 -14.38 -12.16
N ASP A 63 -2.50 -13.94 -13.41
CA ASP A 63 -1.37 -14.08 -14.33
C ASP A 63 -0.46 -12.85 -14.43
N LEU A 64 -0.72 -11.77 -13.66
CA LEU A 64 0.03 -10.52 -13.63
C LEU A 64 0.21 -9.99 -12.20
N THR A 65 0.61 -10.84 -11.25
CA THR A 65 0.83 -10.42 -9.87
C THR A 65 2.00 -9.44 -9.75
N GLY A 66 1.91 -8.49 -8.81
CA GLY A 66 2.83 -7.38 -8.66
C GLY A 66 2.47 -6.15 -9.51
N LEU A 67 1.34 -6.23 -10.25
CA LEU A 67 0.93 -5.17 -11.17
C LEU A 67 0.55 -3.87 -10.44
N ALA A 68 -0.13 -3.97 -9.30
CA ALA A 68 -0.47 -2.80 -8.48
C ALA A 68 0.79 -2.06 -8.00
N HIS A 69 1.80 -2.79 -7.53
CA HIS A 69 3.08 -2.21 -7.10
C HIS A 69 3.85 -1.62 -8.29
N TYR A 70 3.88 -2.32 -9.42
CA TYR A 70 4.53 -1.82 -10.61
C TYR A 70 3.84 -0.54 -11.14
N LEU A 71 2.52 -0.48 -11.12
CA LEU A 71 1.77 0.73 -11.49
C LEU A 71 2.12 1.90 -10.56
N GLU A 72 2.31 1.65 -9.26
CA GLU A 72 2.75 2.68 -8.31
C GLU A 72 4.04 3.37 -8.82
N HIS A 73 5.06 2.61 -9.20
CA HIS A 73 6.31 3.12 -9.78
C HIS A 73 6.06 3.91 -11.08
N MET A 74 5.21 3.37 -11.95
CA MET A 74 4.92 4.00 -13.24
C MET A 74 4.17 5.31 -13.12
N MET A 75 3.44 5.54 -12.05
CA MET A 75 2.74 6.81 -11.78
C MET A 75 3.68 7.99 -11.51
N PHE A 76 4.99 7.79 -11.37
CA PHE A 76 5.99 8.84 -11.26
C PHE A 76 6.64 9.21 -12.60
N LYS A 77 6.29 8.53 -13.69
CA LYS A 77 6.93 8.72 -15.01
C LYS A 77 6.38 9.92 -15.79
N GLY A 78 5.42 10.64 -15.21
CA GLY A 78 4.83 11.85 -15.76
C GLY A 78 3.50 11.63 -16.48
N THR A 79 3.10 12.62 -17.24
CA THR A 79 1.79 12.70 -17.89
C THR A 79 1.95 13.14 -19.35
N GLN A 80 0.85 13.43 -20.03
CA GLN A 80 0.89 14.03 -21.37
C GLN A 80 1.49 15.44 -21.39
N SER A 81 1.47 16.15 -20.24
CA SER A 81 1.99 17.52 -20.10
C SER A 81 3.21 17.62 -19.19
N ILE A 82 3.42 16.68 -18.30
CA ILE A 82 4.56 16.60 -17.39
C ILE A 82 5.48 15.49 -17.87
N SER A 83 6.76 15.74 -17.94
CA SER A 83 7.77 14.85 -18.53
C SER A 83 7.61 14.63 -20.05
N SER A 84 6.79 15.44 -20.73
CA SER A 84 6.67 15.44 -22.18
C SER A 84 7.07 16.80 -22.75
N LEU A 85 8.06 16.82 -23.63
CA LEU A 85 8.48 18.00 -24.38
C LEU A 85 7.58 18.23 -25.62
N ASN A 86 7.00 17.18 -26.15
CA ASN A 86 6.09 17.23 -27.30
C ASN A 86 5.23 15.97 -27.37
N TRP A 87 4.06 16.00 -26.73
CA TRP A 87 3.15 14.87 -26.69
C TRP A 87 2.63 14.42 -28.06
N GLU A 88 2.40 15.35 -28.96
CA GLU A 88 1.90 15.03 -30.32
C GLU A 88 2.87 14.10 -31.09
N LYS A 89 4.19 14.27 -30.86
CA LYS A 89 5.22 13.42 -31.46
C LYS A 89 5.49 12.17 -30.63
N GLU A 90 5.37 12.24 -29.32
CA GLU A 90 5.61 11.13 -28.41
C GLU A 90 4.51 10.09 -28.48
N LYS A 91 3.23 10.52 -28.55
CA LYS A 91 2.05 9.67 -28.48
C LYS A 91 2.06 8.49 -29.46
N PRO A 92 2.32 8.68 -30.77
CA PRO A 92 2.34 7.56 -31.72
C PRO A 92 3.42 6.52 -31.41
N LEU A 93 4.55 6.94 -30.86
CA LEU A 93 5.63 6.03 -30.45
C LEU A 93 5.22 5.26 -29.18
N TYR A 94 4.60 5.94 -28.22
CA TYR A 94 4.09 5.32 -27.00
C TYR A 94 3.02 4.25 -27.29
N GLU A 95 2.08 4.53 -28.21
CA GLU A 95 1.06 3.56 -28.63
C GLU A 95 1.67 2.33 -29.33
N GLN A 96 2.69 2.52 -30.14
CA GLN A 96 3.44 1.42 -30.75
C GLN A 96 4.19 0.60 -29.71
N ILE A 97 4.81 1.24 -28.73
CA ILE A 97 5.51 0.56 -27.63
C ILE A 97 4.55 -0.35 -26.85
N ILE A 98 3.33 0.15 -26.49
CA ILE A 98 2.32 -0.68 -25.83
C ILE A 98 2.00 -1.92 -26.67
N THR A 99 1.69 -1.73 -27.94
CA THR A 99 1.36 -2.82 -28.87
C THR A 99 2.48 -3.86 -28.95
N LYS A 100 3.73 -3.40 -29.04
CA LYS A 100 4.90 -4.29 -29.10
C LYS A 100 5.15 -5.08 -27.82
N TYR A 101 4.90 -4.51 -26.65
CA TYR A 101 4.96 -5.27 -25.39
C TYR A 101 3.89 -6.36 -25.34
N ASP A 102 2.67 -6.09 -25.81
CA ASP A 102 1.60 -7.08 -25.85
C ASP A 102 1.88 -8.18 -26.89
N GLU A 103 2.45 -7.83 -28.06
CA GLU A 103 2.96 -8.81 -29.03
C GLU A 103 4.06 -9.69 -28.42
N MET A 104 5.03 -9.08 -27.74
CA MET A 104 6.17 -9.78 -27.11
C MET A 104 5.69 -10.74 -26.01
N ALA A 105 4.70 -10.35 -25.22
CA ALA A 105 4.16 -11.18 -24.14
C ALA A 105 3.49 -12.46 -24.68
N ASN A 106 2.90 -12.40 -25.87
CA ASN A 106 2.19 -13.50 -26.51
C ASN A 106 3.05 -14.32 -27.49
N GLU A 107 4.29 -13.90 -27.78
CA GLU A 107 5.19 -14.60 -28.72
C GLU A 107 5.90 -15.78 -28.03
N PRO A 108 5.66 -17.04 -28.46
CA PRO A 108 6.32 -18.20 -27.86
C PRO A 108 7.74 -18.46 -28.40
N ASP A 109 8.09 -17.93 -29.59
CA ASP A 109 9.39 -18.14 -30.21
C ASP A 109 10.43 -17.17 -29.63
N PRO A 110 11.49 -17.67 -28.95
CA PRO A 110 12.49 -16.81 -28.32
C PRO A 110 13.22 -15.88 -29.32
N VAL A 111 13.44 -16.32 -30.56
CA VAL A 111 14.13 -15.53 -31.59
C VAL A 111 13.27 -14.35 -32.04
N LYS A 112 11.97 -14.61 -32.23
CA LYS A 112 11.00 -13.53 -32.54
C LYS A 112 10.81 -12.60 -31.36
N LYS A 113 10.75 -13.14 -30.15
CA LYS A 113 10.66 -12.33 -28.92
C LYS A 113 11.83 -11.37 -28.79
N GLU A 114 13.05 -11.82 -29.07
CA GLU A 114 14.23 -10.97 -29.10
C GLU A 114 14.15 -9.88 -30.19
N ALA A 115 13.66 -10.23 -31.39
CA ALA A 115 13.45 -9.24 -32.45
C ALA A 115 12.44 -8.15 -32.05
N ILE A 116 11.33 -8.51 -31.42
CA ILE A 116 10.35 -7.54 -30.90
C ILE A 116 10.98 -6.66 -29.80
N SER A 117 11.78 -7.24 -28.91
CA SER A 117 12.51 -6.48 -27.88
C SER A 117 13.43 -5.42 -28.49
N LEU A 118 14.14 -5.74 -29.56
CA LEU A 118 14.97 -4.78 -30.29
C LEU A 118 14.13 -3.66 -30.94
N GLU A 119 12.94 -3.97 -31.44
CA GLU A 119 12.03 -2.94 -31.97
C GLU A 119 11.53 -2.02 -30.84
N ILE A 120 11.13 -2.57 -29.68
CA ILE A 120 10.75 -1.79 -28.50
C ILE A 120 11.88 -0.84 -28.09
N ASN A 121 13.11 -1.33 -28.04
CA ASN A 121 14.26 -0.50 -27.68
C ASN A 121 14.45 0.67 -28.66
N LYS A 122 14.31 0.46 -29.97
CA LYS A 122 14.40 1.53 -30.97
C LYS A 122 13.30 2.59 -30.75
N LEU A 123 12.07 2.16 -30.60
CA LEU A 123 10.94 3.05 -30.34
C LEU A 123 11.12 3.84 -29.04
N THR A 124 11.63 3.19 -27.99
CA THR A 124 11.89 3.82 -26.69
C THR A 124 12.98 4.90 -26.80
N VAL A 125 14.06 4.64 -27.53
CA VAL A 125 15.12 5.62 -27.79
C VAL A 125 14.60 6.80 -28.60
N GLU A 126 13.74 6.55 -29.60
CA GLU A 126 13.10 7.61 -30.37
C GLU A 126 12.13 8.45 -29.50
N ALA A 127 11.29 7.80 -28.70
CA ALA A 127 10.37 8.48 -27.79
C ALA A 127 11.12 9.34 -26.75
N ALA A 128 12.27 8.87 -26.27
CA ALA A 128 13.08 9.59 -25.27
C ALA A 128 13.52 11.00 -25.73
N GLN A 129 13.57 11.27 -27.03
CA GLN A 129 13.86 12.62 -27.55
C GLN A 129 12.76 13.64 -27.23
N TYR A 130 11.58 13.17 -26.93
CA TYR A 130 10.42 14.01 -26.61
C TYR A 130 10.09 14.01 -25.11
N THR A 131 10.98 13.51 -24.25
CA THR A 131 10.72 13.39 -22.81
C THR A 131 11.69 14.23 -21.96
N ALA A 132 11.22 14.68 -20.81
CA ALA A 132 11.99 15.31 -19.73
C ALA A 132 11.94 14.40 -18.49
N PRO A 133 12.92 13.50 -18.28
CA PRO A 133 12.90 12.57 -17.17
C PRO A 133 12.88 13.26 -15.81
N ASN A 134 12.19 12.65 -14.84
CA ASN A 134 12.12 13.12 -13.45
C ASN A 134 11.48 14.51 -13.23
N GLU A 135 10.82 15.08 -14.22
CA GLU A 135 10.20 16.42 -14.08
C GLU A 135 9.16 16.46 -12.95
N PHE A 136 8.38 15.38 -12.75
CA PHE A 136 7.39 15.32 -11.68
C PHE A 136 8.05 15.52 -10.29
N ALA A 137 9.15 14.85 -10.02
CA ALA A 137 9.90 14.99 -8.78
C ALA A 137 10.50 16.40 -8.67
N GLY A 138 11.11 16.90 -9.75
CA GLY A 138 11.67 18.26 -9.79
C GLY A 138 10.62 19.34 -9.55
N LEU A 139 9.42 19.22 -10.11
CA LEU A 139 8.31 20.16 -9.86
C LEU A 139 7.86 20.11 -8.39
N THR A 140 7.84 18.91 -7.78
CA THR A 140 7.52 18.75 -6.35
C THR A 140 8.59 19.44 -5.48
N GLU A 141 9.87 19.22 -5.77
CA GLU A 141 10.97 19.86 -5.03
C GLU A 141 10.98 21.39 -5.20
N ASN A 142 10.76 21.87 -6.42
CA ASN A 142 10.73 23.31 -6.73
C ASN A 142 9.58 24.06 -6.01
N MET A 143 8.49 23.38 -5.67
CA MET A 143 7.45 23.99 -4.82
C MET A 143 7.76 23.87 -3.31
N GLY A 144 8.92 23.35 -2.93
CA GLY A 144 9.28 23.08 -1.53
C GLY A 144 8.65 21.81 -0.97
N GLY A 145 8.22 20.91 -1.84
CA GLY A 145 7.68 19.61 -1.47
C GLY A 145 8.75 18.72 -0.84
N LYS A 146 8.34 17.93 0.15
CA LYS A 146 9.18 16.99 0.87
C LYS A 146 8.47 15.64 1.00
N MET A 147 9.22 14.59 1.30
CA MET A 147 8.65 13.26 1.55
C MET A 147 7.80 12.77 0.36
N LEU A 148 8.17 13.14 -0.88
CA LEU A 148 7.52 12.58 -2.06
C LEU A 148 7.74 11.07 -2.07
N ASN A 149 6.67 10.32 -1.89
CA ASN A 149 6.71 8.86 -1.85
C ASN A 149 5.36 8.26 -2.21
N ALA A 150 5.35 6.94 -2.36
CA ALA A 150 4.14 6.14 -2.50
C ALA A 150 4.31 4.82 -1.76
N MET A 151 3.24 4.06 -1.61
CA MET A 151 3.25 2.71 -1.08
C MET A 151 2.07 1.91 -1.58
N THR A 152 2.31 0.67 -1.90
CA THR A 152 1.28 -0.31 -2.27
C THR A 152 1.14 -1.35 -1.18
N GLY A 153 -0.09 -1.49 -0.67
CA GLY A 153 -0.49 -2.56 0.22
C GLY A 153 -1.26 -3.67 -0.50
N TYR A 154 -1.94 -4.48 0.28
CA TYR A 154 -2.84 -5.48 -0.29
C TYR A 154 -4.13 -4.87 -0.82
N ASP A 155 -4.69 -3.89 -0.11
CA ASP A 155 -6.02 -3.32 -0.36
C ASP A 155 -5.99 -1.88 -0.88
N GLU A 156 -4.83 -1.21 -0.82
CA GLU A 156 -4.68 0.19 -1.16
C GLU A 156 -3.33 0.51 -1.80
N THR A 157 -3.32 1.59 -2.60
CA THR A 157 -2.10 2.25 -3.08
C THR A 157 -2.19 3.74 -2.73
N MET A 158 -1.16 4.30 -2.14
CA MET A 158 -1.14 5.66 -1.62
C MET A 158 0.02 6.45 -2.20
N TYR A 159 -0.25 7.71 -2.60
CA TYR A 159 0.73 8.67 -3.12
C TYR A 159 0.70 9.91 -2.24
N PHE A 160 1.81 10.32 -1.68
CA PHE A 160 1.82 11.40 -0.71
C PHE A 160 3.08 12.24 -0.75
N SER A 161 2.95 13.48 -0.28
CA SER A 161 4.06 14.39 0.00
C SER A 161 3.60 15.49 0.95
N SER A 162 4.58 16.14 1.61
CA SER A 162 4.34 17.38 2.36
C SER A 162 4.72 18.58 1.52
N PHE A 163 4.05 19.71 1.70
CA PHE A 163 4.32 20.95 0.94
C PHE A 163 3.94 22.17 1.77
N PRO A 164 4.53 23.36 1.48
CA PRO A 164 4.15 24.62 2.14
C PRO A 164 2.70 24.99 1.83
N PRO A 165 1.94 25.57 2.78
CA PRO A 165 0.53 25.95 2.57
C PRO A 165 0.29 26.86 1.36
N SER A 166 1.22 27.75 1.06
CA SER A 166 1.15 28.65 -0.10
C SER A 166 1.21 27.94 -1.46
N GLN A 167 1.58 26.65 -1.49
CA GLN A 167 1.70 25.85 -2.71
C GLN A 167 0.52 24.91 -2.92
N LEU A 168 -0.55 25.01 -2.12
CA LEU A 168 -1.73 24.13 -2.22
C LEU A 168 -2.26 24.02 -3.66
N TYR A 169 -2.39 25.14 -4.37
CA TYR A 169 -2.84 25.14 -5.75
C TYR A 169 -1.94 24.29 -6.67
N LYS A 170 -0.61 24.51 -6.59
CA LYS A 170 0.35 23.79 -7.45
C LYS A 170 0.39 22.29 -7.11
N TRP A 171 0.29 21.96 -5.81
CA TRP A 171 0.26 20.57 -5.39
C TRP A 171 -1.00 19.85 -5.90
N LEU A 172 -2.16 20.51 -5.80
CA LEU A 172 -3.43 19.95 -6.32
C LEU A 172 -3.39 19.81 -7.84
N ASP A 173 -2.81 20.81 -8.55
CA ASP A 173 -2.68 20.78 -10.00
C ASP A 173 -1.78 19.63 -10.46
N LEU A 174 -0.57 19.55 -9.91
CA LEU A 174 0.41 18.50 -10.21
C LEU A 174 -0.14 17.09 -9.93
N ASN A 175 -0.75 16.89 -8.75
CA ASN A 175 -1.27 15.57 -8.37
C ASN A 175 -2.57 15.22 -9.11
N SER A 176 -3.46 16.17 -9.43
CA SER A 176 -4.63 15.85 -10.25
C SER A 176 -4.24 15.46 -11.68
N GLU A 177 -3.24 16.14 -12.28
CA GLU A 177 -2.75 15.81 -13.62
C GLU A 177 -2.15 14.39 -13.68
N ARG A 178 -1.43 13.96 -12.63
CA ARG A 178 -0.94 12.58 -12.48
C ARG A 178 -2.06 11.54 -12.67
N PHE A 179 -3.26 11.82 -12.18
CA PHE A 179 -4.40 10.89 -12.21
C PHE A 179 -5.41 11.19 -13.36
N ILE A 180 -5.12 12.15 -14.23
CA ILE A 180 -5.97 12.44 -15.39
C ILE A 180 -5.33 11.86 -16.66
N ASN A 181 -4.06 12.15 -16.87
CA ASN A 181 -3.37 11.86 -18.13
C ASN A 181 -2.00 11.17 -17.92
N PRO A 182 -1.90 10.10 -17.12
CA PRO A 182 -0.60 9.46 -16.90
C PRO A 182 -0.05 8.85 -18.19
N VAL A 183 1.26 8.85 -18.33
CA VAL A 183 1.96 8.17 -19.41
C VAL A 183 3.06 7.30 -18.82
N PHE A 184 2.97 6.00 -19.07
CA PHE A 184 3.85 4.99 -18.46
C PHE A 184 5.14 4.84 -19.26
N ARG A 185 6.00 5.87 -19.19
CA ARG A 185 7.30 5.94 -19.87
C ARG A 185 8.35 5.07 -19.21
N ALA A 186 9.39 4.73 -19.96
CA ALA A 186 10.54 3.98 -19.44
C ALA A 186 10.11 2.68 -18.73
N PHE A 187 9.16 1.96 -19.34
CA PHE A 187 8.55 0.76 -18.79
C PHE A 187 9.61 -0.30 -18.47
N GLN A 188 10.50 -0.65 -19.39
CA GLN A 188 11.52 -1.68 -19.16
C GLN A 188 12.54 -1.30 -18.06
N PRO A 189 13.15 -0.11 -18.05
CA PRO A 189 14.06 0.29 -16.97
C PRO A 189 13.41 0.26 -15.59
N GLU A 190 12.13 0.62 -15.51
CA GLU A 190 11.41 0.57 -14.23
C GLU A 190 11.07 -0.85 -13.81
N LEU A 191 10.76 -1.72 -14.77
CA LEU A 191 10.57 -3.14 -14.49
C LEU A 191 11.86 -3.77 -13.90
N GLU A 192 13.02 -3.39 -14.42
CA GLU A 192 14.32 -3.81 -13.88
C GLU A 192 14.50 -3.35 -12.43
N THR A 193 14.08 -2.11 -12.11
CA THR A 193 14.09 -1.60 -10.74
C THR A 193 13.19 -2.42 -9.83
N VAL A 194 11.95 -2.70 -10.23
CA VAL A 194 10.99 -3.51 -9.47
C VAL A 194 11.51 -4.95 -9.31
N TYR A 195 12.14 -5.49 -10.34
CA TYR A 195 12.75 -6.81 -10.30
C TYR A 195 13.94 -6.88 -9.31
N GLU A 196 14.76 -5.83 -9.25
CA GLU A 196 15.84 -5.72 -8.26
C GLU A 196 15.28 -5.59 -6.82
N GLU A 197 14.17 -4.90 -6.62
CA GLU A 197 13.48 -4.87 -5.32
C GLU A 197 12.96 -6.26 -4.94
N PHE A 198 12.37 -6.98 -5.90
CA PHE A 198 11.98 -8.37 -5.70
C PHE A 198 13.18 -9.23 -5.28
N ASN A 199 14.28 -9.19 -6.02
CA ASN A 199 15.51 -9.95 -5.71
C ASN A 199 16.02 -9.60 -4.31
N ARG A 200 16.09 -8.32 -3.98
CA ARG A 200 16.50 -7.85 -2.64
C ARG A 200 15.58 -8.39 -1.54
N SER A 201 14.28 -8.46 -1.78
CA SER A 201 13.33 -9.02 -0.82
C SER A 201 13.58 -10.52 -0.59
N GLN A 202 14.01 -11.25 -1.62
CA GLN A 202 14.36 -12.68 -1.51
C GLN A 202 15.67 -12.92 -0.73
N ASP A 203 16.55 -11.92 -0.66
CA ASP A 203 17.77 -11.98 0.16
C ASP A 203 17.51 -11.59 1.63
N MET A 204 16.37 -10.98 1.92
CA MET A 204 16.01 -10.54 3.27
C MET A 204 15.26 -11.64 4.04
N GLN A 205 15.89 -12.19 5.08
CA GLN A 205 15.29 -13.21 5.94
C GLN A 205 13.90 -12.83 6.46
N GLY A 206 13.70 -11.56 6.85
CA GLY A 206 12.42 -11.07 7.34
C GLY A 206 11.29 -11.16 6.29
N SER A 207 11.58 -10.83 5.03
CA SER A 207 10.64 -10.92 3.92
C SER A 207 10.27 -12.38 3.63
N LEU A 208 11.25 -13.28 3.56
CA LEU A 208 11.01 -14.71 3.37
C LEU A 208 10.14 -15.31 4.47
N GLN A 209 10.42 -14.94 5.74
CA GLN A 209 9.59 -15.39 6.87
C GLN A 209 8.17 -14.84 6.82
N GLN A 210 8.00 -13.59 6.37
CA GLN A 210 6.69 -12.99 6.19
C GLN A 210 5.90 -13.68 5.08
N ASP A 211 6.51 -13.89 3.92
CA ASP A 211 5.87 -14.57 2.79
C ASP A 211 5.48 -16.00 3.16
N PHE A 212 6.38 -16.72 3.83
CA PHE A 212 6.07 -18.07 4.36
C PHE A 212 4.88 -18.04 5.31
N MET A 213 4.84 -17.10 6.23
CA MET A 213 3.74 -16.95 7.17
C MET A 213 2.43 -16.64 6.44
N LEU A 214 2.40 -15.62 5.60
CA LEU A 214 1.19 -15.19 4.88
C LEU A 214 0.62 -16.30 4.00
N LYS A 215 1.48 -17.06 3.32
CA LYS A 215 1.12 -18.23 2.52
C LYS A 215 0.31 -19.26 3.32
N HIS A 216 0.62 -19.43 4.60
CA HIS A 216 0.00 -20.46 5.43
C HIS A 216 -1.17 -19.96 6.26
N ILE A 217 -1.22 -18.65 6.57
CA ILE A 217 -2.34 -18.09 7.34
C ILE A 217 -3.48 -17.55 6.48
N PHE A 218 -3.23 -17.34 5.16
CA PHE A 218 -4.25 -16.93 4.18
C PHE A 218 -4.28 -17.86 2.95
N PRO A 219 -4.36 -19.19 3.13
CA PRO A 219 -4.28 -20.11 2.01
C PRO A 219 -5.44 -19.88 1.04
N GLY A 220 -5.13 -19.85 -0.27
CA GLY A 220 -6.12 -19.63 -1.33
C GLY A 220 -6.63 -18.18 -1.46
N HIS A 221 -6.20 -17.28 -0.60
CA HIS A 221 -6.49 -15.85 -0.71
C HIS A 221 -5.31 -15.08 -1.31
N PRO A 222 -5.52 -13.99 -2.07
CA PRO A 222 -4.41 -13.16 -2.57
C PRO A 222 -3.49 -12.58 -1.49
N TYR A 223 -3.94 -12.44 -0.25
CA TYR A 223 -3.09 -12.06 0.89
C TYR A 223 -1.96 -13.06 1.18
N SER A 224 -2.01 -14.25 0.61
CA SER A 224 -0.95 -15.27 0.71
C SER A 224 0.24 -15.01 -0.21
N ARG A 225 0.17 -14.04 -1.11
CA ARG A 225 1.21 -13.69 -2.09
C ARG A 225 1.95 -12.43 -1.65
N SER A 226 3.18 -12.26 -2.10
CA SER A 226 3.90 -11.00 -1.93
C SER A 226 3.24 -9.86 -2.73
N VAL A 227 3.23 -8.66 -2.18
CA VAL A 227 2.81 -7.44 -2.91
C VAL A 227 3.71 -7.18 -4.13
N LEU A 228 4.97 -7.62 -4.06
CA LEU A 228 5.92 -7.52 -5.18
C LEU A 228 5.59 -8.47 -6.33
N GLY A 229 4.65 -9.39 -6.16
CA GLY A 229 4.25 -10.36 -7.17
C GLY A 229 5.14 -11.60 -7.23
N LEU A 230 4.99 -12.35 -8.32
CA LEU A 230 5.77 -13.54 -8.61
C LEU A 230 6.83 -13.25 -9.68
N GLN A 231 8.00 -13.86 -9.53
CA GLN A 231 9.12 -13.67 -10.44
C GLN A 231 8.77 -13.94 -11.92
N GLU A 232 7.98 -14.99 -12.16
CA GLU A 232 7.55 -15.38 -13.51
C GLU A 232 6.68 -14.31 -14.19
N HIS A 233 5.84 -13.60 -13.42
CA HIS A 233 5.00 -12.53 -13.94
C HIS A 233 5.81 -11.27 -14.21
N LEU A 234 6.77 -10.93 -13.35
CA LEU A 234 7.69 -9.82 -13.58
C LEU A 234 8.60 -10.04 -14.79
N LYS A 235 8.89 -11.29 -15.16
CA LYS A 235 9.67 -11.62 -16.37
C LYS A 235 8.88 -11.57 -17.68
N ASN A 236 7.54 -11.47 -17.62
CA ASN A 236 6.69 -11.39 -18.79
C ASN A 236 5.76 -10.16 -18.73
N PRO A 237 6.31 -8.96 -18.79
CA PRO A 237 5.57 -7.72 -18.58
C PRO A 237 4.58 -7.48 -19.73
N ARG A 238 3.39 -6.95 -19.35
CA ARG A 238 2.34 -6.54 -20.30
C ARG A 238 1.97 -5.09 -20.01
N LEU A 239 2.42 -4.19 -20.87
CA LEU A 239 2.13 -2.77 -20.69
C LEU A 239 0.64 -2.47 -20.91
N GLY A 240 -0.02 -3.13 -21.84
CA GLY A 240 -1.47 -3.04 -22.02
C GLY A 240 -2.24 -3.46 -20.77
N GLY A 241 -1.82 -4.56 -20.12
CA GLY A 241 -2.41 -5.00 -18.85
C GLY A 241 -2.28 -3.97 -17.73
N LEU A 242 -1.16 -3.22 -17.68
CA LEU A 242 -0.98 -2.13 -16.71
C LEU A 242 -1.90 -0.94 -17.02
N VAL A 243 -2.04 -0.58 -18.30
CA VAL A 243 -2.98 0.46 -18.76
C VAL A 243 -4.42 0.08 -18.39
N ASP A 244 -4.81 -1.17 -18.64
CA ASP A 244 -6.15 -1.67 -18.29
C ASP A 244 -6.40 -1.65 -16.79
N PHE A 245 -5.39 -2.05 -15.99
CA PHE A 245 -5.49 -2.01 -14.53
C PHE A 245 -5.67 -0.58 -14.02
N TYR A 246 -4.91 0.37 -14.57
CA TYR A 246 -5.08 1.78 -14.26
C TYR A 246 -6.51 2.28 -14.63
N ASN A 247 -6.95 2.07 -15.85
CA ASN A 247 -8.26 2.52 -16.33
C ASN A 247 -9.43 1.95 -15.52
N ASN A 248 -9.30 0.73 -15.01
CA ASN A 248 -10.33 0.06 -14.23
C ASN A 248 -10.39 0.55 -12.78
N TRP A 249 -9.25 0.78 -12.14
CA TRP A 249 -9.18 0.98 -10.69
C TRP A 249 -8.92 2.41 -10.25
N TYR A 250 -8.24 3.24 -11.07
CA TYR A 250 -7.88 4.62 -10.73
C TYR A 250 -8.99 5.59 -11.11
N VAL A 251 -10.18 5.30 -10.64
CA VAL A 251 -11.42 6.04 -10.90
C VAL A 251 -11.87 6.80 -9.63
N PRO A 252 -12.49 7.99 -9.76
CA PRO A 252 -12.77 8.88 -8.63
C PRO A 252 -13.53 8.22 -7.47
N GLU A 253 -14.53 7.37 -7.75
CA GLU A 253 -15.29 6.72 -6.67
C GLU A 253 -14.46 5.73 -5.84
N ASN A 254 -13.36 5.22 -6.42
CA ASN A 254 -12.41 4.32 -5.79
C ASN A 254 -11.24 5.06 -5.14
N MET A 255 -11.21 6.41 -5.23
CA MET A 255 -10.11 7.24 -4.75
C MET A 255 -10.51 8.09 -3.55
N VAL A 256 -9.51 8.54 -2.81
CA VAL A 256 -9.63 9.47 -1.69
C VAL A 256 -8.51 10.50 -1.75
N LEU A 257 -8.86 11.76 -1.52
CA LEU A 257 -7.91 12.85 -1.29
C LEU A 257 -7.94 13.21 0.19
N ILE A 258 -6.78 13.25 0.83
CA ILE A 258 -6.63 13.61 2.24
C ILE A 258 -5.64 14.77 2.33
N LEU A 259 -6.02 15.84 3.03
CA LEU A 259 -5.15 16.96 3.35
C LEU A 259 -5.13 17.16 4.87
N VAL A 260 -3.94 17.23 5.45
CA VAL A 260 -3.75 17.41 6.90
C VAL A 260 -2.72 18.50 7.15
N GLY A 261 -3.02 19.44 8.04
CA GLY A 261 -2.08 20.50 8.43
C GLY A 261 -2.62 21.91 8.23
N ASN A 262 -1.75 22.84 7.88
CA ASN A 262 -2.11 24.25 7.73
C ASN A 262 -2.86 24.51 6.40
N VAL A 263 -4.04 23.97 6.29
CA VAL A 263 -4.95 24.07 5.14
C VAL A 263 -6.34 24.45 5.65
N LYS A 264 -6.99 25.41 4.99
CA LYS A 264 -8.36 25.83 5.34
C LYS A 264 -9.36 25.20 4.37
N LEU A 265 -10.35 24.50 4.89
CA LEU A 265 -11.40 23.85 4.10
C LEU A 265 -12.03 24.80 3.07
N LYS A 266 -12.41 26.02 3.51
CA LYS A 266 -13.09 26.99 2.66
C LYS A 266 -12.27 27.42 1.44
N GLU A 267 -10.94 27.51 1.60
CA GLU A 267 -10.00 27.84 0.53
C GLU A 267 -9.72 26.62 -0.36
N ALA A 268 -9.58 25.44 0.24
CA ALA A 268 -9.24 24.21 -0.46
C ALA A 268 -10.40 23.65 -1.32
N MET A 269 -11.65 23.76 -0.86
CA MET A 269 -12.82 23.15 -1.55
C MET A 269 -12.92 23.58 -3.02
N GLY A 270 -12.82 24.88 -3.30
CA GLY A 270 -12.89 25.40 -4.67
C GLY A 270 -11.77 24.83 -5.53
N LEU A 271 -10.54 24.92 -5.04
CA LEU A 271 -9.34 24.42 -5.72
C LEU A 271 -9.39 22.91 -5.98
N ILE A 272 -9.83 22.13 -5.00
CA ILE A 272 -10.00 20.67 -5.13
C ILE A 272 -11.04 20.35 -6.21
N ASN A 273 -12.18 21.03 -6.19
CA ASN A 273 -13.22 20.83 -7.20
C ASN A 273 -12.73 21.19 -8.59
N ASP A 274 -11.98 22.30 -8.74
CA ASP A 274 -11.45 22.75 -10.03
C ASP A 274 -10.38 21.78 -10.58
N ARG A 275 -9.61 21.12 -9.73
CA ARG A 275 -8.51 20.23 -10.14
C ARG A 275 -8.93 18.77 -10.23
N PHE A 276 -9.35 18.20 -9.13
CA PHE A 276 -9.77 16.79 -9.07
C PHE A 276 -11.18 16.55 -9.62
N GLY A 277 -12.02 17.58 -9.74
CA GLY A 277 -13.32 17.49 -10.42
C GLY A 277 -13.23 17.24 -11.92
N ARG A 278 -12.05 17.42 -12.55
CA ARG A 278 -11.77 17.10 -13.96
C ARG A 278 -11.64 15.60 -14.22
N LEU A 279 -11.36 14.79 -13.18
CA LEU A 279 -11.36 13.33 -13.30
C LEU A 279 -12.74 12.85 -13.74
N GLU A 280 -12.79 12.05 -14.79
CA GLU A 280 -14.04 11.55 -15.33
C GLU A 280 -14.73 10.59 -14.34
N ALA A 281 -16.04 10.78 -14.14
CA ALA A 281 -16.82 9.91 -13.26
C ALA A 281 -16.96 8.52 -13.90
N GLN A 282 -16.40 7.51 -13.23
CA GLN A 282 -16.45 6.13 -13.68
C GLN A 282 -16.61 5.22 -12.47
N LYS A 283 -17.26 4.06 -12.69
CA LYS A 283 -17.37 3.01 -11.67
C LYS A 283 -16.19 2.08 -11.75
N SER A 284 -15.67 1.70 -10.58
CA SER A 284 -14.71 0.61 -10.47
C SER A 284 -15.37 -0.74 -10.75
N PRO A 285 -14.62 -1.75 -11.19
CA PRO A 285 -15.13 -3.12 -11.30
C PRO A 285 -15.61 -3.67 -9.96
N GLU A 286 -16.52 -4.65 -10.02
CA GLU A 286 -16.82 -5.45 -8.83
C GLU A 286 -15.57 -6.17 -8.34
N ARG A 287 -15.36 -6.14 -7.03
CA ARG A 287 -14.25 -6.85 -6.41
C ARG A 287 -14.57 -8.33 -6.32
N LYS A 288 -13.61 -9.17 -6.69
CA LYS A 288 -13.71 -10.61 -6.44
C LYS A 288 -13.71 -10.80 -4.92
N SER A 289 -14.70 -11.56 -4.43
CA SER A 289 -14.75 -11.96 -3.02
C SER A 289 -14.10 -13.34 -2.88
N TYR A 290 -13.30 -13.50 -1.82
CA TYR A 290 -12.61 -14.74 -1.52
C TYR A 290 -13.18 -15.32 -0.22
N PRO A 291 -13.71 -16.55 -0.26
CA PRO A 291 -14.23 -17.16 0.96
C PRO A 291 -13.11 -17.34 1.98
N GLU A 292 -13.41 -17.02 3.24
CA GLU A 292 -12.47 -17.30 4.32
C GLU A 292 -12.35 -18.81 4.52
N MET A 293 -11.11 -19.33 4.48
CA MET A 293 -10.87 -20.72 4.82
C MET A 293 -11.08 -20.94 6.32
N GLU A 294 -11.87 -21.95 6.64
CA GLU A 294 -12.09 -22.36 8.02
C GLU A 294 -10.82 -22.97 8.63
N ILE A 295 -10.35 -22.38 9.72
CA ILE A 295 -9.22 -22.92 10.49
C ILE A 295 -9.75 -24.03 11.40
N LYS A 296 -9.44 -25.29 11.05
CA LYS A 296 -9.84 -26.47 11.83
C LYS A 296 -8.65 -26.98 12.64
N GLY A 297 -8.72 -26.78 13.96
CA GLY A 297 -7.71 -27.29 14.88
C GLY A 297 -6.34 -26.60 14.70
N ARG A 298 -5.29 -27.28 15.11
CA ARG A 298 -3.90 -26.81 15.04
C ARG A 298 -3.22 -27.42 13.81
N THR A 299 -2.62 -26.58 12.99
CA THR A 299 -1.75 -27.01 11.89
C THR A 299 -0.36 -26.41 12.11
N GLU A 300 0.68 -27.22 11.89
CA GLU A 300 2.07 -26.79 12.05
C GLU A 300 2.77 -26.79 10.69
N TYR A 301 3.52 -25.73 10.43
CA TYR A 301 4.38 -25.58 9.27
C TYR A 301 5.77 -25.21 9.74
N SER A 302 6.80 -25.77 9.11
CA SER A 302 8.18 -25.44 9.43
C SER A 302 9.01 -25.28 8.16
N ALA A 303 9.95 -24.33 8.19
CA ALA A 303 10.93 -24.16 7.14
C ALA A 303 12.25 -23.67 7.76
N LYS A 304 13.35 -24.04 7.11
CA LYS A 304 14.68 -23.53 7.53
C LYS A 304 14.94 -22.21 6.82
N MET A 305 14.90 -21.11 7.60
CA MET A 305 15.10 -19.76 7.10
C MET A 305 15.96 -18.97 8.10
N GLY A 306 17.25 -18.73 7.74
CA GLY A 306 18.17 -18.00 8.56
C GLY A 306 18.65 -18.72 9.83
N ASP A 307 19.31 -17.97 10.72
CA ASP A 307 20.08 -18.51 11.83
C ASP A 307 19.29 -18.56 13.16
N PHE A 308 18.20 -17.78 13.25
CA PHE A 308 17.42 -17.67 14.49
C PHE A 308 16.07 -18.37 14.36
N PRO A 309 15.80 -19.38 15.19
CA PRO A 309 14.49 -20.02 15.22
C PRO A 309 13.44 -19.04 15.72
N THR A 310 12.34 -18.91 14.98
CA THR A 310 11.21 -18.06 15.29
C THR A 310 9.96 -18.91 15.34
N LEU A 311 9.17 -18.78 16.40
CA LEU A 311 7.84 -19.35 16.51
C LEU A 311 6.82 -18.25 16.22
N ARG A 312 5.88 -18.52 15.32
CA ARG A 312 4.73 -17.66 15.07
C ARG A 312 3.45 -18.46 15.25
N LEU A 313 2.57 -17.96 16.10
CA LEU A 313 1.23 -18.54 16.30
C LEU A 313 0.23 -17.59 15.65
N ALA A 314 -0.65 -18.13 14.80
CA ALA A 314 -1.69 -17.37 14.15
C ALA A 314 -3.07 -17.89 14.57
N PHE A 315 -3.95 -16.98 14.97
CA PHE A 315 -5.33 -17.27 15.32
C PHE A 315 -6.25 -16.49 14.39
N LYS A 316 -7.49 -16.93 14.27
CA LYS A 316 -8.51 -16.19 13.56
C LYS A 316 -8.68 -14.81 14.21
N GLY A 317 -8.61 -13.74 13.40
CA GLY A 317 -8.93 -12.38 13.76
C GLY A 317 -10.18 -11.90 13.03
N VAL A 318 -10.32 -10.60 12.88
CA VAL A 318 -11.43 -9.97 12.16
C VAL A 318 -10.90 -9.02 11.08
N PRO A 319 -11.66 -8.77 10.00
CA PRO A 319 -11.28 -7.80 8.99
C PRO A 319 -11.31 -6.37 9.55
N THR A 320 -10.62 -5.46 8.87
CA THR A 320 -10.63 -4.03 9.15
C THR A 320 -12.07 -3.48 9.13
N GLY A 321 -12.42 -2.69 10.14
CA GLY A 321 -13.75 -2.09 10.31
C GLY A 321 -14.79 -3.01 10.95
N HIS A 322 -14.40 -4.22 11.38
CA HIS A 322 -15.30 -5.10 12.13
C HIS A 322 -15.60 -4.55 13.52
N THR A 323 -16.80 -4.80 14.07
CA THR A 323 -17.23 -4.34 15.40
C THR A 323 -16.29 -4.75 16.53
N ASP A 324 -15.66 -5.91 16.40
CA ASP A 324 -14.77 -6.47 17.41
C ASP A 324 -13.29 -6.05 17.23
N GLU A 325 -12.96 -5.28 16.20
CA GLU A 325 -11.58 -4.88 15.93
C GLU A 325 -10.95 -4.12 17.09
N LEU A 326 -11.71 -3.17 17.68
CA LEU A 326 -11.23 -2.41 18.84
C LEU A 326 -11.03 -3.32 20.06
N ALA A 327 -11.95 -4.24 20.32
CA ALA A 327 -11.84 -5.19 21.43
C ALA A 327 -10.60 -6.08 21.26
N LEU A 328 -10.36 -6.61 20.07
CA LEU A 328 -9.15 -7.40 19.75
C LEU A 328 -7.87 -6.58 19.87
N THR A 329 -7.89 -5.31 19.43
CA THR A 329 -6.74 -4.41 19.60
C THR A 329 -6.41 -4.22 21.09
N ILE A 330 -7.41 -4.05 21.96
CA ILE A 330 -7.21 -3.97 23.40
C ILE A 330 -6.64 -5.28 23.94
N CYS A 331 -7.20 -6.44 23.57
CA CYS A 331 -6.71 -7.75 23.98
C CYS A 331 -5.24 -7.96 23.60
N VAL A 332 -4.86 -7.64 22.36
CA VAL A 332 -3.49 -7.77 21.89
C VAL A 332 -2.55 -6.82 22.66
N ASN A 333 -2.97 -5.58 22.95
CA ASN A 333 -2.18 -4.66 23.77
C ASN A 333 -2.05 -5.13 25.23
N MET A 334 -2.98 -5.94 25.75
CA MET A 334 -2.81 -6.60 27.06
C MET A 334 -1.75 -7.72 27.02
N LEU A 335 -1.58 -8.35 25.86
CA LEU A 335 -0.52 -9.36 25.65
C LEU A 335 0.84 -8.71 25.46
N SER A 336 0.94 -7.71 24.60
CA SER A 336 2.17 -6.97 24.33
C SER A 336 1.88 -5.52 23.97
N ASN A 337 2.67 -4.57 24.51
CA ASN A 337 2.50 -3.15 24.23
C ASN A 337 3.82 -2.37 24.32
N ARG A 338 3.82 -1.12 23.78
CA ARG A 338 5.00 -0.24 23.75
C ARG A 338 5.60 0.05 25.12
N ASN A 339 4.79 -0.01 26.19
CA ASN A 339 5.24 0.25 27.57
C ASN A 339 5.84 -1.00 28.22
N ARG A 340 5.86 -2.14 27.52
CA ARG A 340 6.37 -3.43 28.01
C ARG A 340 5.70 -3.90 29.31
N THR A 341 4.39 -3.72 29.40
CA THR A 341 3.58 -4.10 30.56
C THR A 341 2.64 -5.27 30.30
N GLY A 342 2.63 -5.79 29.09
CA GLY A 342 1.80 -6.93 28.69
C GLY A 342 2.32 -8.28 29.22
N LEU A 343 1.51 -9.30 29.06
CA LEU A 343 1.84 -10.65 29.55
C LEU A 343 3.06 -11.24 28.83
N LEU A 344 3.14 -11.08 27.50
CA LEU A 344 4.29 -11.55 26.70
C LEU A 344 5.54 -10.70 26.94
N ASP A 345 5.35 -9.41 27.24
CA ASP A 345 6.48 -8.53 27.57
C ASP A 345 7.24 -9.03 28.80
N LYS A 346 6.53 -9.66 29.76
CA LYS A 346 7.15 -10.25 30.96
C LYS A 346 8.08 -11.41 30.61
N LEU A 347 7.77 -12.22 29.60
CA LEU A 347 8.65 -13.30 29.13
C LEU A 347 9.95 -12.75 28.54
N SER A 348 9.86 -11.66 27.79
CA SER A 348 11.04 -10.97 27.26
C SER A 348 11.86 -10.32 28.36
N LEU A 349 11.23 -9.77 29.40
CA LEU A 349 11.88 -9.13 30.53
C LEU A 349 12.51 -10.13 31.53
N SER A 350 11.94 -11.34 31.66
CA SER A 350 12.51 -12.40 32.53
C SER A 350 13.74 -13.05 31.93
N GLY A 351 13.98 -12.86 30.61
CA GLY A 351 15.09 -13.51 29.91
C GLY A 351 14.80 -14.93 29.44
N ASP A 352 13.55 -15.41 29.58
CA ASP A 352 13.16 -16.75 29.14
C ASP A 352 13.14 -16.86 27.61
N VAL A 353 12.94 -15.73 26.91
CA VAL A 353 13.00 -15.61 25.46
C VAL A 353 13.72 -14.32 25.07
N LEU A 354 14.32 -14.28 23.88
CA LEU A 354 14.94 -13.05 23.33
C LEU A 354 13.88 -11.97 23.01
N GLY A 355 12.68 -12.40 22.67
CA GLY A 355 11.56 -11.50 22.40
C GLY A 355 10.27 -12.27 22.27
N ALA A 356 9.18 -11.67 22.73
CA ALA A 356 7.83 -12.14 22.50
C ALA A 356 6.93 -10.92 22.26
N ASP A 357 6.07 -11.00 21.26
CA ASP A 357 5.22 -9.90 20.83
C ASP A 357 3.87 -10.45 20.34
N ALA A 358 2.85 -9.62 20.38
CA ALA A 358 1.54 -9.91 19.81
C ALA A 358 1.09 -8.75 18.93
N GLY A 359 0.48 -9.06 17.79
CA GLY A 359 -0.02 -8.09 16.83
C GLY A 359 -1.28 -8.55 16.12
N LEU A 360 -1.93 -7.62 15.46
CA LEU A 360 -3.03 -7.89 14.55
C LEU A 360 -2.53 -7.71 13.12
N ILE A 361 -2.94 -8.62 12.25
CA ILE A 361 -2.93 -8.42 10.80
C ILE A 361 -4.39 -8.29 10.40
N ASN A 362 -4.83 -7.07 10.15
CA ASN A 362 -6.19 -6.76 9.70
C ASN A 362 -6.12 -6.25 8.28
N PHE A 363 -6.56 -7.10 7.34
CA PHE A 363 -6.81 -6.70 5.97
C PHE A 363 -8.32 -6.45 5.80
N LYS A 364 -8.70 -5.90 4.67
CA LYS A 364 -10.09 -5.53 4.39
C LYS A 364 -11.06 -6.71 4.43
N GLU A 365 -10.65 -7.89 3.98
CA GLU A 365 -11.51 -9.06 3.91
C GLU A 365 -11.30 -10.04 5.06
N GLN A 366 -10.08 -10.13 5.59
CA GLN A 366 -9.73 -11.10 6.64
C GLN A 366 -8.73 -10.53 7.63
N GLY A 367 -8.76 -11.03 8.86
CA GLY A 367 -7.80 -10.68 9.90
C GLY A 367 -7.22 -11.89 10.63
N ARG A 368 -6.05 -11.68 11.25
CA ARG A 368 -5.36 -12.66 12.10
C ARG A 368 -4.78 -12.00 13.34
N ILE A 369 -4.79 -12.73 14.44
CA ILE A 369 -4.04 -12.40 15.64
C ILE A 369 -2.73 -13.16 15.57
N LEU A 370 -1.61 -12.48 15.66
CA LEU A 370 -0.28 -13.07 15.64
C LEU A 370 0.36 -12.99 17.01
N ILE A 371 1.01 -14.07 17.43
CA ILE A 371 1.95 -14.10 18.54
C ILE A 371 3.29 -14.53 17.97
N LEU A 372 4.30 -13.68 18.14
CA LEU A 372 5.67 -13.93 17.73
C LEU A 372 6.49 -14.25 18.97
N GLY A 373 7.25 -15.34 18.94
CA GLY A 373 8.22 -15.68 19.96
C GLY A 373 9.58 -15.98 19.35
N ILE A 374 10.63 -15.40 19.90
CA ILE A 374 12.02 -15.69 19.55
C ILE A 374 12.66 -16.37 20.74
N PRO A 375 13.05 -17.66 20.64
CA PRO A 375 13.59 -18.42 21.73
C PRO A 375 14.93 -17.87 22.22
N TYR A 376 15.27 -18.17 23.45
CA TYR A 376 16.58 -17.86 24.03
C TYR A 376 17.66 -18.72 23.37
N TYR A 377 18.80 -18.11 23.06
CA TYR A 377 19.98 -18.81 22.57
C TYR A 377 21.01 -19.00 23.72
N ASP A 378 21.19 -20.24 24.16
CA ASP A 378 22.21 -20.55 25.12
C ASP A 378 23.59 -20.61 24.45
N VAL A 379 24.39 -19.57 24.69
CA VAL A 379 25.75 -19.44 24.12
C VAL A 379 26.68 -20.59 24.58
N ASN A 380 26.49 -21.11 25.81
CA ASN A 380 27.34 -22.17 26.37
C ASN A 380 27.02 -23.52 25.73
N GLN A 381 25.75 -23.76 25.47
CA GLN A 381 25.28 -25.00 24.82
C GLN A 381 25.26 -24.90 23.28
N ARG A 382 25.47 -23.73 22.71
CA ARG A 382 25.40 -23.46 21.27
C ARG A 382 24.10 -23.96 20.63
N ARG A 383 22.98 -23.82 21.35
CA ARG A 383 21.67 -24.23 20.91
C ARG A 383 20.59 -23.24 21.33
N PHE A 384 19.50 -23.25 20.60
CA PHE A 384 18.31 -22.54 21.01
C PHE A 384 17.48 -23.39 21.97
N GLU A 385 17.08 -22.79 23.07
CA GLU A 385 16.10 -23.41 23.94
C GLU A 385 14.72 -23.46 23.28
N SER A 386 14.01 -24.55 23.46
CA SER A 386 12.72 -24.74 22.79
C SER A 386 11.59 -23.97 23.48
N ILE A 387 10.82 -23.19 22.72
CA ILE A 387 9.59 -22.55 23.20
C ILE A 387 8.42 -23.53 23.36
N LYS A 388 8.58 -24.81 22.98
CA LYS A 388 7.49 -25.80 23.03
C LYS A 388 6.91 -26.06 24.42
N SER A 389 7.54 -25.53 25.47
CA SER A 389 7.09 -25.65 26.86
C SER A 389 6.35 -24.41 27.39
N LEU A 390 6.18 -23.38 26.58
CA LEU A 390 5.33 -22.23 26.84
C LEU A 390 3.98 -22.41 26.15
#